data_774a1d09949c634b57739e29e0e3d43b
#
_entry.id   774a1d09949c634b57739e29e0e3d43b
#
_cell.length_a   1.000
_cell.length_b   1.000
_cell.length_c   1.000
_cell.angle_alpha   90.00
_cell.angle_beta   90.00
_cell.angle_gamma   90.00
#
_symmetry.space_group_name_H-M   'P 1'
#
loop_
_entity.id
_entity.type
_entity.pdbx_description
1 polymer ?
#
loop_
_entity_poly.entity_id
_entity_poly.type
_entity_poly.pdbx_seq_one_letter_code
_entity_poly.pdbx_strand_id
1 'polypeptide(L)'
;MKVYLHFSSQLFANTYLIGNEITKEAVIIDPAKITEKIIYQIERNEFNLKAVLLTHNLESPYETGLNTILKIYNPKVYAGSCFSETVTINTLRGDGTINLAGYPLKYFAIPAHSSYSYIFQLENMIFTGKSLSAGMIGQTSNMYAERTLRNILKTKLMSLDDNLIIMPFYGPPSSIGVERKFNAFFQDFENEPF
;
A
#
# COMPACT_ATOMS: atom_id res chain seq x y z
N MET A 1 -7.32 -1.82 17.28
CA MET A 1 -7.28 -1.55 15.83
C MET A 1 -8.06 -2.64 15.10
N LYS A 2 -8.91 -2.27 14.14
CA LYS A 2 -9.58 -3.21 13.22
C LYS A 2 -9.02 -3.05 11.81
N VAL A 3 -8.75 -4.17 11.15
CA VAL A 3 -8.25 -4.19 9.76
C VAL A 3 -9.18 -5.06 8.92
N TYR A 4 -9.63 -4.51 7.82
CA TYR A 4 -10.48 -5.20 6.85
C TYR A 4 -9.77 -5.25 5.51
N LEU A 5 -9.52 -6.45 5.01
CA LEU A 5 -9.06 -6.71 3.65
C LEU A 5 -10.28 -6.92 2.75
N HIS A 6 -10.36 -6.15 1.68
CA HIS A 6 -11.36 -6.28 0.62
C HIS A 6 -10.68 -6.63 -0.69
N PHE A 7 -10.94 -7.81 -1.18
CA PHE A 7 -10.49 -8.25 -2.49
C PHE A 7 -11.55 -8.00 -3.54
N SER A 8 -11.20 -7.29 -4.61
CA SER A 8 -12.05 -7.12 -5.79
C SER A 8 -11.73 -8.20 -6.82
N SER A 9 -12.64 -9.16 -7.02
CA SER A 9 -12.49 -10.20 -8.04
C SER A 9 -12.55 -9.67 -9.48
N GLN A 10 -13.10 -8.48 -9.70
CA GLN A 10 -13.16 -7.83 -11.02
C GLN A 10 -11.85 -7.13 -11.37
N LEU A 11 -11.16 -6.57 -10.37
CA LEU A 11 -9.93 -5.82 -10.56
C LEU A 11 -8.69 -6.60 -10.08
N PHE A 12 -8.89 -7.77 -9.46
CA PHE A 12 -7.86 -8.59 -8.83
C PHE A 12 -6.99 -7.80 -7.84
N ALA A 13 -7.58 -6.80 -7.19
CA ALA A 13 -6.88 -5.84 -6.34
C ALA A 13 -7.43 -5.84 -4.92
N ASN A 14 -6.54 -5.59 -3.97
CA ASN A 14 -6.85 -5.45 -2.55
C ASN A 14 -7.04 -3.98 -2.17
N THR A 15 -8.01 -3.73 -1.31
CA THR A 15 -8.25 -2.46 -0.60
C THR A 15 -8.24 -2.76 0.89
N TYR A 16 -7.63 -1.90 1.68
CA TYR A 16 -7.53 -2.07 3.13
C TYR A 16 -8.21 -0.93 3.86
N LEU A 17 -9.20 -1.26 4.70
CA LEU A 17 -9.82 -0.31 5.63
C LEU A 17 -9.27 -0.57 7.03
N ILE A 18 -8.72 0.45 7.67
CA ILE A 18 -8.10 0.38 9.00
C ILE A 18 -8.81 1.38 9.91
N GLY A 19 -9.43 0.88 10.95
CA GLY A 19 -10.17 1.68 11.92
C GLY A 19 -9.58 1.60 13.33
N ASN A 20 -9.55 2.75 13.98
CA ASN A 20 -9.25 2.87 15.40
C ASN A 20 -10.55 2.78 16.19
N GLU A 21 -10.70 1.72 16.99
CA GLU A 21 -11.93 1.47 17.74
C GLU A 21 -12.14 2.47 18.91
N ILE A 22 -11.06 3.10 19.37
CA ILE A 22 -11.11 4.08 20.47
C ILE A 22 -11.48 5.46 19.94
N THR A 23 -10.73 5.96 18.94
CA THR A 23 -10.93 7.30 18.36
C THR A 23 -12.05 7.35 17.33
N LYS A 24 -12.52 6.20 16.86
CA LYS A 24 -13.47 6.06 15.74
C LYS A 24 -12.97 6.66 14.42
N GLU A 25 -11.68 6.95 14.33
CA GLU A 25 -11.07 7.41 13.09
C GLU A 25 -10.60 6.22 12.23
N ALA A 26 -10.64 6.38 10.92
CA ALA A 26 -10.20 5.36 9.99
C ALA A 26 -9.38 5.92 8.82
N VAL A 27 -8.59 5.05 8.21
CA VAL A 27 -7.90 5.27 6.94
C VAL A 27 -8.23 4.15 5.97
N ILE A 28 -8.24 4.46 4.68
CA ILE A 28 -8.35 3.46 3.63
C ILE A 28 -7.12 3.51 2.73
N ILE A 29 -6.58 2.34 2.37
CA ILE A 29 -5.39 2.22 1.55
C ILE A 29 -5.78 1.58 0.22
N ASP A 30 -5.36 2.21 -0.87
CA ASP A 30 -5.58 1.79 -2.26
C ASP A 30 -7.04 1.42 -2.56
N PRO A 31 -8.00 2.36 -2.46
CA PRO A 31 -9.41 2.09 -2.71
C PRO A 31 -9.67 1.86 -4.21
N ALA A 32 -9.32 0.67 -4.72
CA ALA A 32 -9.49 0.32 -6.14
C ALA A 32 -10.96 0.24 -6.54
N LYS A 33 -11.79 -0.36 -5.69
CA LYS A 33 -13.23 -0.45 -5.87
C LYS A 33 -13.94 -0.39 -4.52
N ILE A 34 -14.90 0.53 -4.40
CA ILE A 34 -15.73 0.62 -3.19
C ILE A 34 -17.00 -0.22 -3.39
N THR A 35 -17.22 -1.13 -2.45
CA THR A 35 -18.39 -1.99 -2.38
C THR A 35 -19.29 -1.57 -1.23
N GLU A 36 -20.56 -1.99 -1.27
CA GLU A 36 -21.51 -1.80 -0.16
C GLU A 36 -20.96 -2.35 1.16
N LYS A 37 -20.16 -3.43 1.11
CA LYS A 37 -19.55 -4.02 2.28
C LYS A 37 -18.53 -3.08 2.95
N ILE A 38 -17.75 -2.32 2.18
CA ILE A 38 -16.82 -1.32 2.71
C ILE A 38 -17.60 -0.19 3.40
N ILE A 39 -18.61 0.34 2.71
CA ILE A 39 -19.49 1.38 3.26
C ILE A 39 -20.16 0.89 4.54
N TYR A 40 -20.78 -0.30 4.49
CA TYR A 40 -21.40 -0.91 5.69
C TYR A 40 -20.42 -1.05 6.86
N GLN A 41 -19.17 -1.39 6.62
CA GLN A 41 -18.17 -1.51 7.69
C GLN A 41 -17.78 -0.15 8.27
N ILE A 42 -17.68 0.89 7.45
CA ILE A 42 -17.42 2.25 7.91
C ILE A 42 -18.59 2.71 8.80
N GLU A 43 -19.82 2.62 8.30
CA GLU A 43 -21.02 3.09 9.00
C GLU A 43 -21.31 2.29 10.27
N ARG A 44 -21.29 0.95 10.22
CA ARG A 44 -21.57 0.09 11.38
C ARG A 44 -20.58 0.29 12.53
N ASN A 45 -19.33 0.61 12.23
CA ASN A 45 -18.32 0.87 13.27
C ASN A 45 -18.27 2.35 13.67
N GLU A 46 -19.10 3.20 13.06
CA GLU A 46 -19.11 4.65 13.27
C GLU A 46 -17.74 5.29 12.97
N PHE A 47 -17.05 4.77 11.94
CA PHE A 47 -15.75 5.28 11.58
C PHE A 47 -15.84 6.61 10.84
N ASN A 48 -15.10 7.60 11.33
CA ASN A 48 -14.82 8.85 10.64
C ASN A 48 -13.60 8.62 9.72
N LEU A 49 -13.83 8.48 8.41
CA LEU A 49 -12.78 8.25 7.43
C LEU A 49 -11.95 9.52 7.25
N LYS A 50 -10.75 9.56 7.83
CA LYS A 50 -9.86 10.73 7.84
C LYS A 50 -8.97 10.82 6.61
N ALA A 51 -8.53 9.68 6.09
CA ALA A 51 -7.56 9.68 5.00
C ALA A 51 -7.73 8.52 4.04
N VAL A 52 -7.36 8.79 2.79
CA VAL A 52 -6.98 7.82 1.76
C VAL A 52 -5.48 7.85 1.61
N LEU A 53 -4.85 6.69 1.63
CA LEU A 53 -3.43 6.51 1.35
C LEU A 53 -3.27 5.77 0.03
N LEU A 54 -2.49 6.33 -0.89
CA LEU A 54 -2.23 5.71 -2.18
C LEU A 54 -0.77 5.27 -2.24
N THR A 55 -0.54 3.96 -2.37
CA THR A 55 0.81 3.41 -2.55
C THR A 55 1.37 3.72 -3.94
N HIS A 56 0.49 4.00 -4.89
CA HIS A 56 0.79 4.33 -6.28
C HIS A 56 -0.37 5.13 -6.87
N ASN A 57 -0.17 5.74 -8.04
CA ASN A 57 -1.27 6.41 -8.73
C ASN A 57 -2.29 5.37 -9.19
N LEU A 58 -3.55 5.58 -8.81
CA LEU A 58 -4.66 4.75 -9.26
C LEU A 58 -5.14 5.26 -10.62
N GLU A 59 -4.76 4.55 -11.66
CA GLU A 59 -5.22 4.80 -13.03
C GLU A 59 -6.47 3.96 -13.33
N SER A 60 -7.17 4.27 -14.42
CA SER A 60 -8.33 3.50 -14.87
C SER A 60 -7.97 1.99 -15.02
N PRO A 61 -8.81 1.08 -14.52
CA PRO A 61 -10.12 1.28 -13.89
C PRO A 61 -10.10 1.47 -12.35
N TYR A 62 -8.93 1.52 -11.71
CA TYR A 62 -8.78 1.53 -10.23
C TYR A 62 -9.15 2.87 -9.58
N GLU A 63 -9.17 3.96 -10.33
CA GLU A 63 -9.56 5.28 -9.85
C GLU A 63 -11.02 5.39 -9.42
N THR A 64 -11.88 4.47 -9.88
CA THR A 64 -13.32 4.50 -9.59
C THR A 64 -13.60 4.39 -8.09
N GLY A 65 -12.81 3.62 -7.36
CA GLY A 65 -12.94 3.48 -5.93
C GLY A 65 -12.57 4.76 -5.19
N LEU A 66 -11.47 5.41 -5.56
CA LEU A 66 -11.06 6.70 -5.02
C LEU A 66 -12.16 7.75 -5.23
N ASN A 67 -12.65 7.89 -6.46
CA ASN A 67 -13.71 8.84 -6.79
C ASN A 67 -14.99 8.60 -6.00
N THR A 68 -15.34 7.34 -5.75
CA THR A 68 -16.51 6.98 -4.94
C THR A 68 -16.32 7.38 -3.48
N ILE A 69 -15.19 7.05 -2.87
CA ILE A 69 -14.90 7.35 -1.47
C ILE A 69 -14.87 8.87 -1.21
N LEU A 70 -14.30 9.63 -2.14
CA LEU A 70 -14.21 11.08 -2.03
C LEU A 70 -15.60 11.74 -2.09
N LYS A 71 -16.52 11.21 -2.89
CA LYS A 71 -17.90 11.72 -2.97
C LYS A 71 -18.72 11.48 -1.70
N ILE A 72 -18.44 10.35 -1.00
CA ILE A 72 -19.24 9.95 0.17
C ILE A 72 -18.68 10.59 1.46
N TYR A 73 -17.36 10.57 1.66
CA TYR A 73 -16.73 10.88 2.96
C TYR A 73 -15.78 12.08 2.92
N ASN A 74 -15.34 12.51 1.75
CA ASN A 74 -14.39 13.63 1.57
C ASN A 74 -13.13 13.59 2.47
N PRO A 75 -12.42 12.46 2.58
CA PRO A 75 -11.19 12.34 3.37
C PRO A 75 -10.02 13.07 2.72
N LYS A 76 -8.96 13.35 3.50
CA LYS A 76 -7.69 13.82 2.94
C LYS A 76 -7.02 12.72 2.12
N VAL A 77 -6.43 13.06 0.96
CA VAL A 77 -5.68 12.11 0.13
C VAL A 77 -4.20 12.33 0.32
N TYR A 78 -3.44 11.26 0.54
CA TYR A 78 -1.97 11.25 0.61
C TYR A 78 -1.43 10.35 -0.49
N ALA A 79 -0.52 10.87 -1.31
CA ALA A 79 0.10 10.16 -2.43
C ALA A 79 1.49 10.72 -2.75
N GLY A 80 2.24 10.02 -3.59
CA GLY A 80 3.58 10.44 -4.01
C GLY A 80 3.60 11.57 -5.04
N SER A 81 2.48 11.84 -5.72
CA SER A 81 2.36 12.93 -6.69
C SER A 81 0.97 13.53 -6.72
N CYS A 82 0.88 14.73 -7.29
CA CYS A 82 -0.38 15.32 -7.68
C CYS A 82 -0.74 14.82 -9.09
N PHE A 83 -1.65 13.86 -9.18
CA PHE A 83 -2.09 13.25 -10.44
C PHE A 83 -3.51 13.69 -10.87
N SER A 84 -4.12 14.59 -10.13
CA SER A 84 -5.48 15.08 -10.38
C SER A 84 -5.55 16.60 -10.16
N GLU A 85 -6.23 17.30 -11.05
CA GLU A 85 -6.53 18.71 -10.89
C GLU A 85 -7.76 18.96 -10.01
N THR A 86 -8.61 17.96 -9.83
CA THR A 86 -9.88 18.05 -9.10
C THR A 86 -9.80 17.56 -7.66
N VAL A 87 -8.74 16.82 -7.29
CA VAL A 87 -8.55 16.26 -5.96
C VAL A 87 -7.33 16.90 -5.30
N THR A 88 -7.54 17.51 -4.13
CA THR A 88 -6.42 18.02 -3.32
C THR A 88 -5.62 16.86 -2.74
N ILE A 89 -4.36 16.75 -3.15
CA ILE A 89 -3.45 15.70 -2.72
C ILE A 89 -2.38 16.27 -1.80
N ASN A 90 -2.27 15.68 -0.61
CA ASN A 90 -1.16 15.90 0.30
C ASN A 90 0.04 15.07 -0.19
N THR A 91 0.92 15.71 -0.97
CA THR A 91 2.05 15.02 -1.59
C THR A 91 3.09 14.63 -0.56
N LEU A 92 3.40 13.33 -0.51
CA LEU A 92 4.47 12.77 0.30
C LEU A 92 5.83 13.01 -0.37
N ARG A 93 6.88 13.22 0.43
CA ARG A 93 8.24 13.43 -0.07
C ARG A 93 9.23 12.65 0.79
N GLY A 94 10.10 11.88 0.14
CA GLY A 94 11.09 11.06 0.85
C GLY A 94 10.45 10.03 1.80
N ASP A 95 11.19 9.61 2.80
CA ASP A 95 10.70 8.74 3.87
C ASP A 95 10.25 9.60 5.07
N GLY A 96 9.27 9.15 5.83
CA GLY A 96 8.78 9.92 6.97
C GLY A 96 7.72 9.20 7.80
N THR A 97 7.10 9.96 8.70
CA THR A 97 6.00 9.50 9.56
C THR A 97 4.90 10.56 9.61
N ILE A 98 3.65 10.12 9.52
CA ILE A 98 2.47 10.96 9.73
C ILE A 98 1.56 10.31 10.77
N ASN A 99 0.87 11.12 11.57
CA ASN A 99 -0.13 10.61 12.52
C ASN A 99 -1.51 10.63 11.86
N LEU A 100 -2.10 9.44 11.67
CA LEU A 100 -3.43 9.27 11.08
C LEU A 100 -4.24 8.26 11.89
N ALA A 101 -5.50 8.58 12.12
CA ALA A 101 -6.43 7.76 12.89
C ALA A 101 -5.87 7.34 14.27
N GLY A 102 -5.07 8.20 14.90
CA GLY A 102 -4.44 7.94 16.20
C GLY A 102 -3.23 7.01 16.17
N TYR A 103 -2.68 6.70 14.98
CA TYR A 103 -1.49 5.85 14.83
C TYR A 103 -0.36 6.58 14.13
N PRO A 104 0.91 6.35 14.54
CA PRO A 104 2.08 6.76 13.77
C PRO A 104 2.24 5.84 12.56
N LEU A 105 1.98 6.37 11.38
CA LEU A 105 2.14 5.68 10.11
C LEU A 105 3.45 6.10 9.46
N LYS A 106 4.37 5.15 9.28
CA LYS A 106 5.61 5.38 8.53
C LYS A 106 5.35 5.22 7.04
N TYR A 107 6.05 6.00 6.22
CA TYR A 107 6.00 5.85 4.77
C TYR A 107 7.41 5.88 4.17
N PHE A 108 7.60 5.08 3.13
CA PHE A 108 8.88 4.90 2.44
C PHE A 108 8.69 5.12 0.93
N ALA A 109 9.49 6.01 0.35
CA ALA A 109 9.52 6.21 -1.09
C ALA A 109 10.18 5.02 -1.80
N ILE A 110 9.55 4.51 -2.87
CA ILE A 110 10.05 3.39 -3.70
C ILE A 110 10.08 3.84 -5.18
N PRO A 111 10.99 4.75 -5.54
CA PRO A 111 10.93 5.43 -6.85
C PRO A 111 11.27 4.53 -8.06
N ALA A 112 11.64 3.26 -7.85
CA ALA A 112 12.06 2.37 -8.92
C ALA A 112 10.90 1.66 -9.65
N HIS A 113 9.76 1.42 -8.98
CA HIS A 113 8.56 0.87 -9.63
C HIS A 113 7.83 1.96 -10.43
N SER A 114 7.59 3.10 -9.80
CA SER A 114 7.22 4.36 -10.42
C SER A 114 7.81 5.49 -9.60
N SER A 115 8.01 6.67 -10.20
CA SER A 115 8.59 7.83 -9.50
C SER A 115 7.80 8.25 -8.25
N TYR A 116 6.58 7.75 -8.09
CA TYR A 116 5.61 8.17 -7.09
C TYR A 116 5.10 7.04 -6.21
N SER A 117 5.77 5.89 -6.22
CA SER A 117 5.37 4.74 -5.40
C SER A 117 5.84 4.87 -3.96
N TYR A 118 4.95 4.48 -3.05
CA TYR A 118 5.17 4.49 -1.61
C TYR A 118 4.78 3.15 -0.98
N ILE A 119 5.43 2.83 0.12
CA ILE A 119 5.07 1.75 1.03
C ILE A 119 4.68 2.41 2.35
N PHE A 120 3.61 1.93 2.96
CA PHE A 120 3.16 2.38 4.27
C PHE A 120 3.37 1.28 5.30
N GLN A 121 3.86 1.64 6.49
CA GLN A 121 3.94 0.74 7.64
C GLN A 121 3.07 1.26 8.76
N LEU A 122 2.19 0.41 9.25
CA LEU A 122 1.35 0.67 10.40
C LEU A 122 1.41 -0.53 11.35
N GLU A 123 1.90 -0.30 12.59
CA GLU A 123 2.11 -1.37 13.54
C GLU A 123 2.95 -2.52 12.92
N ASN A 124 2.43 -3.74 12.94
CA ASN A 124 3.07 -4.92 12.36
C ASN A 124 2.70 -5.20 10.89
N MET A 125 2.10 -4.24 10.18
CA MET A 125 1.68 -4.39 8.78
C MET A 125 2.43 -3.44 7.86
N ILE A 126 2.78 -3.94 6.68
CA ILE A 126 3.43 -3.18 5.61
C ILE A 126 2.59 -3.27 4.35
N PHE A 127 2.05 -2.14 3.90
CA PHE A 127 1.25 -2.02 2.68
C PHE A 127 2.17 -1.68 1.53
N THR A 128 2.48 -2.68 0.72
CA THR A 128 3.54 -2.61 -0.30
C THR A 128 3.05 -2.17 -1.68
N GLY A 129 1.75 -2.01 -1.84
CA GLY A 129 1.16 -1.65 -3.12
C GLY A 129 1.54 -2.63 -4.21
N LYS A 130 2.01 -2.09 -5.35
CA LYS A 130 2.49 -2.87 -6.49
C LYS A 130 3.98 -3.21 -6.42
N SER A 131 4.71 -2.70 -5.41
CA SER A 131 6.17 -2.84 -5.36
C SER A 131 6.63 -4.24 -4.93
N LEU A 132 5.84 -4.92 -4.08
CA LEU A 132 6.14 -6.27 -3.59
C LEU A 132 4.84 -7.01 -3.31
N SER A 133 4.73 -8.23 -3.78
CA SER A 133 3.67 -9.20 -3.47
C SER A 133 4.28 -10.55 -3.13
N ALA A 134 3.47 -11.53 -2.71
CA ALA A 134 3.95 -12.85 -2.32
C ALA A 134 4.75 -13.51 -3.46
N GLY A 135 6.05 -13.68 -3.24
CA GLY A 135 6.99 -14.30 -4.17
C GLY A 135 7.42 -13.45 -5.38
N MET A 136 6.95 -12.19 -5.50
CA MET A 136 7.18 -11.35 -6.67
C MET A 136 7.50 -9.92 -6.29
N ILE A 137 8.41 -9.27 -7.01
CA ILE A 137 8.55 -7.80 -7.00
C ILE A 137 7.72 -7.16 -8.10
N GLY A 138 7.46 -5.86 -7.99
CA GLY A 138 6.67 -5.11 -8.95
C GLY A 138 7.29 -5.13 -10.36
N GLN A 139 6.43 -5.11 -11.38
CA GLN A 139 6.88 -4.99 -12.77
C GLN A 139 7.59 -3.66 -12.99
N THR A 140 8.65 -3.69 -13.77
CA THR A 140 9.47 -2.54 -14.12
C THR A 140 9.66 -2.44 -15.63
N SER A 141 10.06 -1.26 -16.10
CA SER A 141 10.21 -0.99 -17.53
C SER A 141 11.41 -1.67 -18.17
N ASN A 142 12.43 -2.06 -17.40
CA ASN A 142 13.66 -2.69 -17.87
C ASN A 142 14.45 -3.32 -16.71
N MET A 143 15.50 -4.07 -17.04
CA MET A 143 16.37 -4.77 -16.06
C MET A 143 17.08 -3.81 -15.08
N TYR A 144 17.43 -2.60 -15.51
CA TYR A 144 18.05 -1.61 -14.62
C TYR A 144 17.06 -1.16 -13.53
N ALA A 145 15.83 -0.83 -13.93
CA ALA A 145 14.76 -0.47 -12.99
C ALA A 145 14.41 -1.63 -12.05
N GLU A 146 14.40 -2.87 -12.55
CA GLU A 146 14.20 -4.07 -11.74
C GLU A 146 15.30 -4.23 -10.69
N ARG A 147 16.57 -4.13 -11.08
CA ARG A 147 17.70 -4.18 -10.16
C ARG A 147 17.64 -3.08 -9.11
N THR A 148 17.25 -1.88 -9.51
CA THR A 148 17.08 -0.74 -8.61
C THR A 148 15.95 -1.01 -7.62
N LEU A 149 14.78 -1.48 -8.07
CA LEU A 149 13.65 -1.84 -7.21
C LEU A 149 14.06 -2.92 -6.19
N ARG A 150 14.69 -3.99 -6.68
CA ARG A 150 15.19 -5.08 -5.82
C ARG A 150 16.13 -4.57 -4.73
N ASN A 151 17.08 -3.71 -5.07
CA ASN A 151 18.02 -3.15 -4.12
C ASN A 151 17.33 -2.25 -3.07
N ILE A 152 16.38 -1.42 -3.49
CA ILE A 152 15.59 -0.58 -2.58
C ILE A 152 14.77 -1.45 -1.62
N LEU A 153 14.06 -2.46 -2.13
CA LEU A 153 13.28 -3.38 -1.30
C LEU A 153 14.18 -4.18 -0.35
N LYS A 154 15.34 -4.67 -0.82
CA LYS A 154 16.33 -5.39 0.01
C LYS A 154 16.80 -4.49 1.15
N THR A 155 17.15 -3.24 0.87
CA THR A 155 17.65 -2.30 1.87
C THR A 155 16.57 -1.82 2.85
N LYS A 156 15.37 -1.45 2.33
CA LYS A 156 14.33 -0.81 3.15
C LYS A 156 13.43 -1.81 3.86
N LEU A 157 13.15 -2.97 3.27
CA LEU A 157 12.19 -3.94 3.82
C LEU A 157 12.84 -5.21 4.34
N MET A 158 13.80 -5.79 3.59
CA MET A 158 14.37 -7.08 3.99
C MET A 158 15.29 -6.98 5.21
N SER A 159 15.57 -5.79 5.72
CA SER A 159 16.25 -5.55 7.00
C SER A 159 15.30 -5.46 8.21
N LEU A 160 13.98 -5.46 7.98
CA LEU A 160 12.97 -5.33 9.02
C LEU A 160 12.69 -6.69 9.70
N ASP A 161 11.87 -6.67 10.76
CA ASP A 161 11.48 -7.86 11.51
C ASP A 161 10.71 -8.88 10.64
N ASP A 162 11.04 -10.16 10.78
CA ASP A 162 10.45 -11.28 10.03
C ASP A 162 8.94 -11.42 10.21
N ASN A 163 8.41 -10.99 11.35
CA ASN A 163 7.00 -11.12 11.70
C ASN A 163 6.13 -10.00 11.12
N LEU A 164 6.72 -8.99 10.46
CA LEU A 164 5.94 -7.96 9.80
C LEU A 164 5.16 -8.54 8.62
N ILE A 165 3.87 -8.26 8.59
CA ILE A 165 2.93 -8.79 7.60
C ILE A 165 2.93 -7.87 6.36
N ILE A 166 3.22 -8.44 5.22
CA ILE A 166 3.13 -7.75 3.92
C ILE A 166 1.69 -7.80 3.42
N MET A 167 1.14 -6.64 3.14
CA MET A 167 -0.22 -6.40 2.65
C MET A 167 -0.15 -5.78 1.25
N PRO A 168 -0.10 -6.60 0.17
CA PRO A 168 0.13 -6.12 -1.19
C PRO A 168 -1.16 -5.63 -1.86
N PHE A 169 -1.02 -4.82 -2.93
CA PHE A 169 -2.16 -4.48 -3.78
C PHE A 169 -2.67 -5.68 -4.59
N TYR A 170 -1.78 -6.57 -5.01
CA TYR A 170 -2.12 -7.81 -5.73
C TYR A 170 -1.72 -9.05 -4.93
N GLY A 171 -2.58 -10.07 -4.98
CA GLY A 171 -2.31 -11.37 -4.37
C GLY A 171 -2.53 -11.42 -2.87
N PRO A 172 -2.15 -12.54 -2.22
CA PRO A 172 -2.36 -12.77 -0.81
C PRO A 172 -1.34 -12.00 0.05
N PRO A 173 -1.65 -11.76 1.35
CA PRO A 173 -0.66 -11.35 2.34
C PRO A 173 0.52 -12.34 2.44
N SER A 174 1.68 -11.80 2.85
CA SER A 174 2.91 -12.57 3.12
C SER A 174 3.57 -12.03 4.39
N SER A 175 4.85 -12.33 4.63
CA SER A 175 5.65 -11.71 5.69
C SER A 175 7.06 -11.40 5.21
N ILE A 176 7.74 -10.48 5.91
CA ILE A 176 9.14 -10.14 5.61
C ILE A 176 10.03 -11.38 5.65
N GLY A 177 9.85 -12.24 6.68
CA GLY A 177 10.64 -13.47 6.80
C GLY A 177 10.41 -14.46 5.66
N VAL A 178 9.17 -14.61 5.19
CA VAL A 178 8.83 -15.47 4.04
C VAL A 178 9.46 -14.92 2.77
N GLU A 179 9.28 -13.63 2.49
CA GLU A 179 9.85 -13.02 1.29
C GLU A 179 11.38 -13.02 1.30
N ARG A 180 12.01 -12.75 2.44
CA ARG A 180 13.48 -12.81 2.59
C ARG A 180 14.01 -14.20 2.28
N LYS A 181 13.30 -15.26 2.71
CA LYS A 181 13.77 -16.64 2.61
C LYS A 181 13.41 -17.31 1.28
N PHE A 182 12.27 -16.99 0.68
CA PHE A 182 11.72 -17.77 -0.42
C PHE A 182 11.45 -16.98 -1.71
N ASN A 183 11.44 -15.64 -1.64
CA ASN A 183 11.27 -14.84 -2.85
C ASN A 183 12.56 -14.88 -3.69
N ALA A 184 12.49 -15.42 -4.89
CA ALA A 184 13.64 -15.61 -5.78
C ALA A 184 14.40 -14.30 -6.07
N PHE A 185 13.72 -13.16 -6.07
CA PHE A 185 14.35 -11.86 -6.31
C PHE A 185 15.28 -11.39 -5.18
N PHE A 186 15.19 -11.99 -3.98
CA PHE A 186 16.04 -11.65 -2.83
C PHE A 186 17.10 -12.72 -2.53
N GLN A 187 17.08 -13.85 -3.27
CA GLN A 187 18.14 -14.84 -3.20
C GLN A 187 19.38 -14.32 -3.97
N ASP A 188 20.55 -14.46 -3.38
CA ASP A 188 21.80 -14.18 -4.06
C ASP A 188 22.13 -15.42 -4.92
N PHE A 189 21.83 -15.38 -6.21
CA PHE A 189 22.29 -16.37 -7.18
C PHE A 189 23.79 -16.14 -7.48
N GLU A 190 24.62 -16.09 -6.42
CA GLU A 190 26.05 -15.89 -6.60
C GLU A 190 26.80 -17.10 -7.15
N ASN A 191 26.14 -18.22 -7.42
CA ASN A 191 26.82 -19.49 -7.82
C ASN A 191 26.12 -20.29 -8.91
N GLU A 192 25.57 -19.70 -9.95
CA GLU A 192 25.37 -20.46 -11.18
C GLU A 192 26.54 -20.15 -12.13
N PRO A 193 27.46 -21.12 -12.37
CA PRO A 193 28.43 -20.99 -13.43
C PRO A 193 27.71 -21.01 -14.77
N PHE A 194 27.94 -20.01 -15.59
CA PHE A 194 27.56 -19.98 -17.00
C PHE A 194 28.22 -21.11 -17.77
#